data_22daa8cfb0362c91db2712923f0b5c26
#
_entry.id   22daa8cfb0362c91db2712923f0b5c26
#
_cell.length_a   1.000
_cell.length_b   1.000
_cell.length_c   1.000
_cell.angle_alpha   90.00
_cell.angle_beta   90.00
_cell.angle_gamma   90.00
#
_symmetry.space_group_name_H-M   'P 1'
#
loop_
_entity.id
_entity.type
_entity.pdbx_description
1 polymer ?
#
loop_
_entity_poly.entity_id
_entity_poly.type
_entity_poly.pdbx_seq_one_letter_code
_entity_poly.pdbx_strand_id
1 'polypeptide(L)'
;MSRLFPERLLPERLLVGLAPDAVSLLRVSGGAKPRALDRRTLLCESAPGEPWEGATAALSRLSSEIGKASARVTVTLSNHFARYALVPWSEGLARAQEEAAFARYCFARIHGERSKDWDLRLSPGASGAARIASAVDAPLVRAVRSAFSGRAKLVSVQPYLMSAFNRARAQLAGARAWLLLVEPGRTCLARLEQGRWAAVRNARGDADGPQQWAALLDRERHLAGGDPSAEDVHVHGAKEWKTSTAKVDGWTFRNLAATSVEGLASSEADPFAMALCAL
;
A
#
# COMPACT_ATOMS: atom_id res chain seq x y z
N MET A 1 13.19 -26.86 29.02
CA MET A 1 13.91 -25.60 29.30
C MET A 1 13.92 -24.74 28.05
N SER A 2 12.88 -23.90 27.90
CA SER A 2 12.78 -22.95 26.78
C SER A 2 13.77 -21.81 27.02
N ARG A 3 14.76 -21.71 26.14
CA ARG A 3 15.65 -20.54 26.11
C ARG A 3 14.82 -19.34 25.64
N LEU A 4 14.41 -18.53 26.60
CA LEU A 4 13.93 -17.16 26.37
C LEU A 4 15.06 -16.39 25.69
N PHE A 5 15.00 -16.24 24.37
CA PHE A 5 15.81 -15.25 23.68
C PHE A 5 15.34 -13.89 24.19
N PRO A 6 16.24 -13.05 24.75
CA PRO A 6 15.84 -11.77 25.26
C PRO A 6 15.31 -10.91 24.08
N GLU A 7 14.07 -10.43 24.19
CA GLU A 7 13.39 -9.56 23.21
C GLU A 7 14.21 -8.33 22.78
N ARG A 8 15.25 -8.00 23.54
CA ARG A 8 16.18 -6.90 23.27
C ARG A 8 17.17 -7.12 22.11
N LEU A 9 17.23 -8.32 21.50
CA LEU A 9 18.19 -8.64 20.44
C LEU A 9 17.67 -8.42 19.02
N LEU A 10 16.36 -8.23 18.84
CA LEU A 10 15.81 -7.99 17.51
C LEU A 10 15.75 -6.48 17.23
N PRO A 11 16.22 -6.04 16.06
CA PRO A 11 16.21 -4.62 15.72
C PRO A 11 14.79 -4.07 15.71
N GLU A 12 14.64 -2.89 16.26
CA GLU A 12 13.38 -2.14 16.20
C GLU A 12 12.98 -1.86 14.74
N ARG A 13 11.70 -1.69 14.52
CA ARG A 13 11.15 -1.33 13.21
C ARG A 13 10.52 0.05 13.27
N LEU A 14 10.81 0.85 12.26
CA LEU A 14 10.15 2.12 11.98
C LEU A 14 9.21 1.91 10.79
N LEU A 15 7.94 2.03 11.04
CA LEU A 15 6.88 1.93 10.03
C LEU A 15 6.44 3.35 9.70
N VAL A 16 6.56 3.71 8.43
CA VAL A 16 6.25 5.06 7.98
C VAL A 16 5.15 4.99 6.93
N GLY A 17 4.09 5.74 7.14
CA GLY A 17 3.06 6.03 6.15
C GLY A 17 3.33 7.41 5.53
N LEU A 18 3.46 7.49 4.22
CA LEU A 18 3.70 8.72 3.49
C LEU A 18 2.51 9.03 2.60
N ALA A 19 1.70 10.04 2.97
CA ALA A 19 0.52 10.50 2.23
C ALA A 19 0.63 12.00 1.94
N PRO A 20 -0.18 12.55 1.00
CA PRO A 20 -0.10 13.97 0.65
C PRO A 20 -0.43 14.91 1.81
N ASP A 21 -1.31 14.49 2.70
CA ASP A 21 -1.85 15.26 3.83
C ASP A 21 -1.07 15.05 5.13
N ALA A 22 -0.44 13.89 5.31
CA ALA A 22 0.27 13.57 6.54
C ALA A 22 1.38 12.53 6.35
N VAL A 23 2.40 12.62 7.19
CA VAL A 23 3.40 11.56 7.41
C VAL A 23 3.18 10.98 8.80
N SER A 24 2.93 9.68 8.85
CA SER A 24 2.82 8.94 10.11
C SER A 24 4.06 8.07 10.33
N LEU A 25 4.57 8.04 11.54
CA LEU A 25 5.72 7.24 11.94
C LEU A 25 5.37 6.47 13.22
N LEU A 26 5.47 5.16 13.15
CA LEU A 26 5.29 4.25 14.26
C LEU A 26 6.59 3.46 14.49
N ARG A 27 7.19 3.61 15.67
CA ARG A 27 8.32 2.82 16.12
C ARG A 27 7.81 1.64 16.95
N VAL A 28 8.20 0.44 16.58
CA VAL A 28 7.78 -0.77 17.27
C VAL A 28 8.98 -1.63 17.65
N SER A 29 8.83 -2.40 18.73
CA SER A 29 9.82 -3.40 19.13
C SER A 29 10.02 -4.45 18.03
N GLY A 30 11.19 -5.08 18.03
CA GLY A 30 11.42 -6.30 17.25
C GLY A 30 10.63 -7.47 17.82
N GLY A 31 10.49 -8.56 17.02
CA GLY A 31 9.84 -9.80 17.46
C GLY A 31 8.45 -10.02 16.87
N ALA A 32 7.85 -11.16 17.26
CA ALA A 32 6.56 -11.63 16.74
C ALA A 32 5.35 -10.86 17.32
N LYS A 33 5.49 -10.30 18.52
CA LYS A 33 4.48 -9.46 19.18
C LYS A 33 5.03 -8.03 19.27
N PRO A 34 4.80 -7.20 18.26
CA PRO A 34 5.31 -5.84 18.26
C PRO A 34 4.59 -4.98 19.32
N ARG A 35 5.38 -4.16 20.02
CA ARG A 35 4.87 -3.16 20.98
C ARG A 35 5.21 -1.76 20.47
N ALA A 36 4.27 -0.82 20.54
CA ALA A 36 4.50 0.57 20.19
C ALA A 36 5.49 1.20 21.19
N LEU A 37 6.55 1.80 20.67
CA LEU A 37 7.59 2.47 21.44
C LEU A 37 7.52 3.99 21.28
N ASP A 38 7.17 4.46 20.08
CA ASP A 38 6.99 5.88 19.77
C ASP A 38 6.01 6.02 18.59
N ARG A 39 5.27 7.09 18.57
CA ARG A 39 4.28 7.40 17.52
C ARG A 39 4.27 8.89 17.24
N ARG A 40 4.32 9.24 15.96
CA ARG A 40 4.32 10.63 15.51
C ARG A 40 3.51 10.75 14.24
N THR A 41 2.81 11.87 14.13
CA THR A 41 2.14 12.27 12.89
C THR A 41 2.45 13.73 12.65
N LEU A 42 2.87 14.05 11.43
CA LEU A 42 3.13 15.41 11.00
C LEU A 42 2.27 15.71 9.78
N LEU A 43 1.46 16.75 9.85
CA LEU A 43 0.68 17.23 8.71
C LEU A 43 1.62 17.81 7.67
N CYS A 44 1.31 17.55 6.42
CA CYS A 44 2.06 18.07 5.28
C CYS A 44 1.55 19.45 4.90
N GLU A 45 2.46 20.37 4.66
CA GLU A 45 2.13 21.65 4.08
C GLU A 45 1.93 21.48 2.58
N SER A 46 0.92 22.14 2.02
CA SER A 46 0.73 22.18 0.56
C SER A 46 1.91 22.94 -0.06
N ALA A 47 2.63 22.26 -0.93
CA ALA A 47 3.73 22.86 -1.70
C ALA A 47 3.28 23.14 -3.14
N PRO A 48 3.66 24.28 -3.72
CA PRO A 48 3.48 24.52 -5.15
C PRO A 48 4.50 23.62 -5.89
N GLY A 49 4.06 22.56 -6.50
CA GLY A 49 4.95 21.63 -7.19
C GLY A 49 4.37 20.23 -7.27
N GLU A 50 5.22 19.22 -7.17
CA GLU A 50 4.77 17.84 -7.20
C GLU A 50 4.01 17.44 -5.91
N PRO A 51 2.95 16.62 -6.02
CA PRO A 51 2.06 16.29 -4.89
C PRO A 51 2.77 15.65 -3.68
N TRP A 52 3.99 15.18 -3.87
CA TRP A 52 4.77 14.50 -2.82
C TRP A 52 5.80 15.40 -2.11
N GLU A 53 6.01 16.65 -2.57
CA GLU A 53 7.05 17.54 -2.02
C GLU A 53 6.78 17.90 -0.55
N GLY A 54 5.55 18.27 -0.20
CA GLY A 54 5.17 18.52 1.19
C GLY A 54 5.39 17.31 2.09
N ALA A 55 5.04 16.12 1.60
CA ALA A 55 5.21 14.88 2.34
C ALA A 55 6.70 14.53 2.55
N THR A 56 7.57 14.75 1.57
CA THR A 56 9.01 14.50 1.73
C THR A 56 9.69 15.53 2.62
N ALA A 57 9.23 16.78 2.63
CA ALA A 57 9.69 17.80 3.58
C ALA A 57 9.32 17.40 5.03
N ALA A 58 8.07 16.99 5.25
CA ALA A 58 7.61 16.49 6.54
C ALA A 58 8.38 15.24 6.98
N LEU A 59 8.63 14.29 6.07
CA LEU A 59 9.44 13.10 6.33
C LEU A 59 10.87 13.47 6.74
N SER A 60 11.50 14.44 6.08
CA SER A 60 12.84 14.90 6.40
C SER A 60 12.92 15.52 7.81
N ARG A 61 11.89 16.29 8.20
CA ARG A 61 11.77 16.82 9.57
C ARG A 61 11.67 15.67 10.58
N LEU A 62 10.71 14.75 10.41
CA LEU A 62 10.53 13.60 11.32
C LEU A 62 11.79 12.73 11.41
N SER A 63 12.45 12.46 10.29
CA SER A 63 13.64 11.62 10.28
C SER A 63 14.83 12.28 11.00
N SER A 64 14.93 13.62 10.98
CA SER A 64 15.98 14.35 11.71
C SER A 64 15.84 14.22 13.23
N GLU A 65 14.61 14.11 13.71
CA GLU A 65 14.31 13.98 15.15
C GLU A 65 14.56 12.57 15.71
N ILE A 66 14.60 11.54 14.85
CA ILE A 66 14.82 10.15 15.27
C ILE A 66 16.27 9.92 15.72
N GLY A 67 17.20 10.75 15.23
CA GLY A 67 18.63 10.56 15.48
C GLY A 67 19.20 9.31 14.78
N LYS A 68 20.39 8.86 15.19
CA LYS A 68 20.95 7.58 14.72
C LYS A 68 20.31 6.42 15.47
N ALA A 69 19.55 5.60 14.78
CA ALA A 69 18.85 4.46 15.36
C ALA A 69 19.29 3.15 14.68
N SER A 70 19.53 2.13 15.48
CA SER A 70 19.71 0.75 14.97
C SER A 70 18.35 0.13 14.63
N ALA A 71 17.58 0.81 13.79
CA ALA A 71 16.23 0.41 13.43
C ALA A 71 16.11 0.12 11.91
N ARG A 72 15.17 -0.76 11.58
CA ARG A 72 14.82 -1.10 10.19
C ARG A 72 13.60 -0.30 9.78
N VAL A 73 13.73 0.48 8.73
CA VAL A 73 12.66 1.35 8.22
C VAL A 73 11.94 0.69 7.06
N THR A 74 10.62 0.66 7.12
CA THR A 74 9.76 0.39 5.97
C THR A 74 8.84 1.59 5.74
N VAL A 75 8.81 2.08 4.51
CA VAL A 75 7.96 3.20 4.09
C VAL A 75 6.85 2.67 3.19
N THR A 76 5.61 2.93 3.57
CA THR A 76 4.42 2.68 2.75
C THR A 76 3.99 3.99 2.11
N LEU A 77 3.94 4.00 0.78
CA LEU A 77 3.55 5.15 -0.02
C LEU A 77 2.06 5.11 -0.32
N SER A 78 1.36 6.20 -0.06
CA SER A 78 -0.03 6.38 -0.46
C SER A 78 -0.25 6.08 -1.95
N ASN A 79 -1.45 5.59 -2.29
CA ASN A 79 -1.85 5.39 -3.68
C ASN A 79 -1.93 6.71 -4.48
N HIS A 80 -1.88 7.86 -3.82
CA HIS A 80 -1.71 9.16 -4.48
C HIS A 80 -0.38 9.26 -5.25
N PHE A 81 0.65 8.59 -4.75
CA PHE A 81 2.01 8.64 -5.30
C PHE A 81 2.33 7.44 -6.21
N ALA A 82 1.47 6.43 -6.21
CA ALA A 82 1.68 5.20 -6.97
C ALA A 82 0.75 5.12 -8.17
N ARG A 83 1.22 4.47 -9.23
CA ARG A 83 0.47 4.10 -10.41
C ARG A 83 0.60 2.61 -10.62
N TYR A 84 -0.43 1.98 -11.13
CA TYR A 84 -0.47 0.53 -11.29
C TYR A 84 -0.89 0.17 -12.71
N ALA A 85 -0.33 -0.93 -13.22
CA ALA A 85 -0.74 -1.53 -14.47
C ALA A 85 -0.67 -3.06 -14.36
N LEU A 86 -1.59 -3.75 -15.01
CA LEU A 86 -1.46 -5.18 -15.24
C LEU A 86 -0.62 -5.39 -16.50
N VAL A 87 0.46 -6.13 -16.33
CA VAL A 87 1.35 -6.54 -17.40
C VAL A 87 0.95 -7.95 -17.80
N PRO A 88 0.38 -8.15 -19.01
CA PRO A 88 0.00 -9.48 -19.47
C PRO A 88 1.22 -10.39 -19.59
N TRP A 89 1.01 -11.65 -19.32
CA TRP A 89 2.03 -12.66 -19.57
C TRP A 89 2.25 -12.87 -21.06
N SER A 90 3.50 -13.14 -21.44
CA SER A 90 3.86 -13.47 -22.83
C SER A 90 5.00 -14.48 -22.84
N GLU A 91 4.84 -15.53 -23.64
CA GLU A 91 5.89 -16.55 -23.84
C GLU A 91 7.17 -15.98 -24.43
N GLY A 92 7.07 -14.91 -25.23
CA GLY A 92 8.21 -14.23 -25.85
C GLY A 92 9.10 -13.44 -24.88
N LEU A 93 8.68 -13.29 -23.62
CA LEU A 93 9.42 -12.53 -22.60
C LEU A 93 10.10 -13.49 -21.62
N ALA A 94 11.23 -14.06 -22.05
CA ALA A 94 11.95 -15.07 -21.26
C ALA A 94 12.91 -14.48 -20.22
N ARG A 95 13.32 -13.21 -20.38
CA ARG A 95 14.31 -12.56 -19.52
C ARG A 95 13.69 -11.46 -18.67
N ALA A 96 14.15 -11.32 -17.42
CA ALA A 96 13.68 -10.28 -16.52
C ALA A 96 13.84 -8.84 -17.09
N GLN A 97 14.85 -8.61 -17.93
CA GLN A 97 15.05 -7.32 -18.59
C GLN A 97 13.99 -7.05 -19.67
N GLU A 98 13.59 -8.07 -20.43
CA GLU A 98 12.53 -7.98 -21.45
C GLU A 98 11.18 -7.71 -20.79
N GLU A 99 10.89 -8.42 -19.71
CA GLU A 99 9.69 -8.19 -18.89
C GLU A 99 9.65 -6.77 -18.31
N ALA A 100 10.76 -6.27 -17.78
CA ALA A 100 10.87 -4.92 -17.26
C ALA A 100 10.69 -3.87 -18.38
N ALA A 101 11.24 -4.11 -19.58
CA ALA A 101 11.07 -3.25 -20.73
C ALA A 101 9.61 -3.25 -21.20
N PHE A 102 8.96 -4.41 -21.23
CA PHE A 102 7.55 -4.52 -21.59
C PHE A 102 6.64 -3.83 -20.57
N ALA A 103 6.92 -3.97 -19.27
CA ALA A 103 6.21 -3.22 -18.24
C ALA A 103 6.36 -1.70 -18.44
N ARG A 104 7.55 -1.19 -18.75
CA ARG A 104 7.77 0.23 -19.10
C ARG A 104 6.93 0.63 -20.33
N TYR A 105 6.89 -0.19 -21.35
CA TYR A 105 6.06 0.06 -22.52
C TYR A 105 4.57 0.16 -22.17
N CYS A 106 4.05 -0.72 -21.29
CA CYS A 106 2.67 -0.63 -20.79
C CYS A 106 2.38 0.71 -20.13
N PHE A 107 3.29 1.21 -19.27
CA PHE A 107 3.13 2.52 -18.64
C PHE A 107 3.26 3.67 -19.65
N ALA A 108 4.18 3.59 -20.60
CA ALA A 108 4.36 4.62 -21.63
C ALA A 108 3.12 4.77 -22.52
N ARG A 109 2.43 3.66 -22.84
CA ARG A 109 1.17 3.70 -23.59
C ARG A 109 0.05 4.46 -22.87
N ILE A 110 0.01 4.41 -21.55
CA ILE A 110 -1.05 5.03 -20.73
C ILE A 110 -0.68 6.47 -20.35
N HIS A 111 0.59 6.71 -20.02
CA HIS A 111 1.04 7.94 -19.36
C HIS A 111 2.00 8.77 -20.21
N GLY A 112 2.42 8.24 -21.37
CA GLY A 112 3.34 8.94 -22.29
C GLY A 112 4.73 9.17 -21.68
N GLU A 113 5.34 10.27 -22.04
CA GLU A 113 6.71 10.66 -21.66
C GLU A 113 6.93 10.77 -20.14
N ARG A 114 5.90 11.13 -19.38
CA ARG A 114 5.98 11.23 -17.91
C ARG A 114 6.44 9.93 -17.23
N SER A 115 6.16 8.79 -17.85
CA SER A 115 6.53 7.48 -17.29
C SER A 115 8.03 7.18 -17.33
N LYS A 116 8.83 7.96 -18.07
CA LYS A 116 10.28 7.75 -18.19
C LYS A 116 11.02 7.99 -16.87
N ASP A 117 10.52 8.93 -16.06
CA ASP A 117 11.14 9.34 -14.80
C ASP A 117 10.59 8.56 -13.60
N TRP A 118 9.92 7.43 -13.83
CA TRP A 118 9.38 6.61 -12.76
C TRP A 118 10.27 5.42 -12.39
N ASP A 119 10.43 5.16 -11.10
CA ASP A 119 10.94 3.89 -10.56
C ASP A 119 9.83 2.86 -10.68
N LEU A 120 10.03 1.88 -11.54
CA LEU A 120 9.05 0.86 -11.87
C LEU A 120 9.45 -0.48 -11.28
N ARG A 121 8.49 -1.15 -10.68
CA ARG A 121 8.65 -2.50 -10.11
C ARG A 121 7.56 -3.42 -10.62
N LEU A 122 7.97 -4.57 -11.16
CA LEU A 122 7.09 -5.66 -11.54
C LEU A 122 7.06 -6.70 -10.42
N SER A 123 5.87 -7.07 -9.95
CA SER A 123 5.74 -8.10 -8.91
C SER A 123 6.12 -9.48 -9.46
N PRO A 124 6.64 -10.39 -8.62
CA PRO A 124 6.75 -11.79 -9.02
C PRO A 124 5.36 -12.36 -9.31
N GLY A 125 5.29 -13.32 -10.22
CA GLY A 125 4.04 -13.98 -10.61
C GLY A 125 4.30 -15.36 -11.19
N ALA A 126 3.25 -16.17 -11.27
CA ALA A 126 3.29 -17.47 -11.93
C ALA A 126 3.36 -17.29 -13.47
N SER A 127 3.95 -18.25 -14.14
CA SER A 127 3.89 -18.37 -15.60
C SER A 127 2.43 -18.44 -16.06
N GLY A 128 2.11 -17.83 -17.18
CA GLY A 128 0.75 -17.78 -17.71
C GLY A 128 -0.20 -16.79 -17.01
N ALA A 129 0.25 -16.04 -16.02
CA ALA A 129 -0.58 -15.08 -15.30
C ALA A 129 -0.11 -13.63 -15.48
N ALA A 130 -1.07 -12.72 -15.60
CA ALA A 130 -0.75 -11.29 -15.57
C ALA A 130 -0.11 -10.91 -14.22
N ARG A 131 0.83 -9.97 -14.27
CA ARG A 131 1.53 -9.46 -13.09
C ARG A 131 1.22 -7.99 -12.88
N ILE A 132 1.16 -7.59 -11.63
CA ILE A 132 1.00 -6.18 -11.31
C ILE A 132 2.37 -5.49 -11.37
N ALA A 133 2.40 -4.37 -12.08
CA ALA A 133 3.51 -3.42 -12.03
C ALA A 133 3.07 -2.17 -11.27
N SER A 134 3.97 -1.64 -10.47
CA SER A 134 3.80 -0.37 -9.77
C SER A 134 4.88 0.61 -10.21
N ALA A 135 4.52 1.88 -10.34
CA ALA A 135 5.43 2.95 -10.69
C ALA A 135 5.25 4.14 -9.74
N VAL A 136 6.36 4.74 -9.35
CA VAL A 136 6.44 5.88 -8.44
C VAL A 136 7.46 6.86 -9.00
N ASP A 137 7.24 8.15 -8.80
CA ASP A 137 8.18 9.19 -9.23
C ASP A 137 9.58 8.93 -8.64
N ALA A 138 10.61 8.79 -9.48
CA ALA A 138 11.95 8.46 -9.02
C ALA A 138 12.54 9.53 -8.07
N PRO A 139 12.26 10.84 -8.23
CA PRO A 139 12.65 11.83 -7.23
C PRO A 139 12.07 11.59 -5.84
N LEU A 140 10.79 11.17 -5.74
CA LEU A 140 10.18 10.79 -4.45
C LEU A 140 10.95 9.64 -3.79
N VAL A 141 11.26 8.59 -4.54
CA VAL A 141 12.02 7.45 -3.99
C VAL A 141 13.41 7.87 -3.52
N ARG A 142 14.08 8.78 -4.27
CA ARG A 142 15.37 9.35 -3.87
C ARG A 142 15.25 10.17 -2.59
N ALA A 143 14.23 11.01 -2.46
CA ALA A 143 13.99 11.82 -1.26
C ALA A 143 13.76 10.94 -0.02
N VAL A 144 12.96 9.87 -0.15
CA VAL A 144 12.75 8.90 0.92
C VAL A 144 14.06 8.23 1.35
N ARG A 145 14.90 7.81 0.41
CA ARG A 145 16.22 7.22 0.71
C ARG A 145 17.12 8.22 1.42
N SER A 146 17.16 9.45 0.96
CA SER A 146 17.96 10.53 1.55
C SER A 146 17.55 10.82 2.99
N ALA A 147 16.25 10.83 3.30
CA ALA A 147 15.73 11.11 4.63
C ALA A 147 16.29 10.15 5.71
N PHE A 148 16.55 8.90 5.36
CA PHE A 148 17.07 7.89 6.30
C PHE A 148 18.58 7.61 6.17
N SER A 149 19.25 8.24 5.20
CA SER A 149 20.68 8.05 4.99
C SER A 149 21.50 8.43 6.24
N GLY A 150 22.36 7.52 6.69
CA GLY A 150 23.20 7.72 7.88
C GLY A 150 22.45 7.72 9.22
N ARG A 151 21.12 7.49 9.22
CA ARG A 151 20.27 7.52 10.43
C ARG A 151 19.71 6.15 10.80
N ALA A 152 19.06 5.48 9.84
CA ALA A 152 18.45 4.19 10.05
C ALA A 152 18.52 3.37 8.75
N LYS A 153 18.41 2.04 8.85
CA LYS A 153 18.48 1.17 7.68
C LYS A 153 17.12 1.14 6.95
N LEU A 154 16.99 1.86 5.84
CA LEU A 154 15.84 1.72 4.95
C LEU A 154 15.85 0.33 4.31
N VAL A 155 14.85 -0.49 4.64
CA VAL A 155 14.72 -1.87 4.17
C VAL A 155 13.82 -1.95 2.95
N SER A 156 12.72 -1.19 2.96
CA SER A 156 11.72 -1.26 1.91
C SER A 156 10.98 0.05 1.73
N VAL A 157 10.62 0.34 0.47
CA VAL A 157 9.64 1.37 0.08
C VAL A 157 8.59 0.65 -0.74
N GLN A 158 7.35 0.65 -0.28
CA GLN A 158 6.26 -0.12 -0.87
C GLN A 158 5.05 0.77 -1.16
N PRO A 159 4.39 0.63 -2.31
CA PRO A 159 3.06 1.21 -2.52
C PRO A 159 2.03 0.59 -1.57
N TYR A 160 1.06 1.38 -1.14
CA TYR A 160 0.04 0.95 -0.19
C TYR A 160 -0.74 -0.28 -0.66
N LEU A 161 -1.14 -0.33 -1.94
CA LEU A 161 -1.81 -1.50 -2.50
C LEU A 161 -0.98 -2.78 -2.29
N MET A 162 0.32 -2.72 -2.50
CA MET A 162 1.19 -3.89 -2.38
C MET A 162 1.37 -4.32 -0.92
N SER A 163 1.53 -3.36 0.00
CA SER A 163 1.60 -3.64 1.44
C SER A 163 0.31 -4.27 1.96
N ALA A 164 -0.85 -3.70 1.60
CA ALA A 164 -2.15 -4.21 1.99
C ALA A 164 -2.44 -5.60 1.39
N PHE A 165 -2.11 -5.80 0.10
CA PHE A 165 -2.24 -7.10 -0.55
C PHE A 165 -1.39 -8.18 0.13
N ASN A 166 -0.10 -7.89 0.37
CA ASN A 166 0.81 -8.86 0.99
C ASN A 166 0.29 -9.30 2.35
N ARG A 167 -0.25 -8.37 3.12
CA ARG A 167 -0.85 -8.63 4.42
C ARG A 167 -2.14 -9.44 4.34
N ALA A 168 -3.02 -9.10 3.40
CA ALA A 168 -4.32 -9.74 3.23
C ALA A 168 -4.27 -11.00 2.35
N ARG A 169 -3.10 -11.42 1.89
CA ARG A 169 -2.94 -12.44 0.86
C ARG A 169 -3.71 -13.74 1.15
N ALA A 170 -3.72 -14.18 2.40
CA ALA A 170 -4.45 -15.40 2.80
C ALA A 170 -5.97 -15.23 2.66
N GLN A 171 -6.51 -14.04 2.98
CA GLN A 171 -7.94 -13.73 2.86
C GLN A 171 -8.37 -13.52 1.40
N LEU A 172 -7.42 -13.11 0.54
CA LEU A 172 -7.64 -12.84 -0.88
C LEU A 172 -7.41 -14.07 -1.78
N ALA A 173 -7.11 -15.23 -1.22
CA ALA A 173 -6.81 -16.45 -1.97
C ALA A 173 -8.06 -17.19 -2.49
N GLY A 174 -9.26 -16.68 -2.27
CA GLY A 174 -10.52 -17.27 -2.73
C GLY A 174 -10.69 -17.29 -4.25
N ALA A 175 -11.81 -17.88 -4.70
CA ALA A 175 -12.13 -17.97 -6.14
C ALA A 175 -12.19 -16.60 -6.81
N ARG A 176 -12.85 -15.64 -6.15
CA ARG A 176 -12.89 -14.22 -6.51
C ARG A 176 -12.84 -13.40 -5.24
N ALA A 177 -12.04 -12.34 -5.23
CA ALA A 177 -11.92 -11.40 -4.13
C ALA A 177 -11.61 -9.99 -4.63
N TRP A 178 -12.13 -8.99 -3.93
CA TRP A 178 -11.84 -7.59 -4.15
C TRP A 178 -11.08 -7.02 -2.96
N LEU A 179 -10.08 -6.20 -3.25
CA LEU A 179 -9.37 -5.39 -2.26
C LEU A 179 -9.66 -3.92 -2.56
N LEU A 180 -10.29 -3.24 -1.61
CA LEU A 180 -10.63 -1.83 -1.69
C LEU A 180 -9.82 -1.06 -0.65
N LEU A 181 -9.01 -0.13 -1.11
CA LEU A 181 -8.24 0.78 -0.26
C LEU A 181 -8.83 2.18 -0.40
N VAL A 182 -9.23 2.74 0.74
CA VAL A 182 -9.84 4.06 0.82
C VAL A 182 -8.88 5.03 1.49
N GLU A 183 -8.57 6.12 0.80
CA GLU A 183 -7.77 7.24 1.30
C GLU A 183 -8.54 8.54 1.00
N PRO A 184 -8.36 9.63 1.75
CA PRO A 184 -8.95 10.91 1.41
C PRO A 184 -8.64 11.31 -0.04
N GLY A 185 -9.66 11.56 -0.85
CA GLY A 185 -9.52 11.92 -2.27
C GLY A 185 -9.00 10.81 -3.18
N ARG A 186 -8.90 9.55 -2.71
CA ARG A 186 -8.36 8.45 -3.51
C ARG A 186 -8.96 7.10 -3.14
N THR A 187 -9.37 6.37 -4.15
CA THR A 187 -9.83 4.99 -4.01
C THR A 187 -9.00 4.07 -4.91
N CYS A 188 -8.42 3.03 -4.33
CA CYS A 188 -7.69 2.01 -5.08
C CYS A 188 -8.40 0.66 -4.95
N LEU A 189 -8.79 0.10 -6.09
CA LEU A 189 -9.53 -1.15 -6.21
C LEU A 189 -8.69 -2.18 -6.95
N ALA A 190 -8.63 -3.39 -6.43
CA ALA A 190 -8.02 -4.52 -7.10
C ALA A 190 -8.95 -5.73 -7.08
N ARG A 191 -9.09 -6.42 -8.21
CA ARG A 191 -9.81 -7.68 -8.34
C ARG A 191 -8.81 -8.81 -8.49
N LEU A 192 -9.05 -9.88 -7.75
CA LEU A 192 -8.27 -11.10 -7.79
C LEU A 192 -9.17 -12.28 -8.18
N GLU A 193 -8.66 -13.17 -8.98
CA GLU A 193 -9.28 -14.44 -9.35
C GLU A 193 -8.30 -15.55 -9.04
N GLN A 194 -8.70 -16.46 -8.17
CA GLN A 194 -7.82 -17.55 -7.69
C GLN A 194 -6.45 -17.04 -7.19
N GLY A 195 -6.46 -15.90 -6.48
CA GLY A 195 -5.27 -15.23 -5.97
C GLY A 195 -4.39 -14.55 -7.04
N ARG A 196 -4.85 -14.46 -8.29
CA ARG A 196 -4.16 -13.78 -9.41
C ARG A 196 -4.79 -12.43 -9.68
N TRP A 197 -3.99 -11.46 -10.10
CA TRP A 197 -4.46 -10.13 -10.46
C TRP A 197 -5.32 -10.18 -11.72
N ALA A 198 -6.57 -9.73 -11.63
CA ALA A 198 -7.51 -9.64 -12.75
C ALA A 198 -7.81 -8.20 -13.16
N ALA A 199 -7.88 -7.28 -12.20
CA ALA A 199 -8.04 -5.86 -12.47
C ALA A 199 -7.36 -5.01 -11.39
N VAL A 200 -6.95 -3.79 -11.74
CA VAL A 200 -6.50 -2.77 -10.80
C VAL A 200 -6.97 -1.40 -11.28
N ARG A 201 -7.53 -0.63 -10.38
CA ARG A 201 -7.97 0.73 -10.62
C ARG A 201 -7.52 1.62 -9.46
N ASN A 202 -6.82 2.69 -9.77
CA ASN A 202 -6.43 3.71 -8.81
C ASN A 202 -7.00 5.06 -9.28
N ALA A 203 -8.10 5.50 -8.67
CA ALA A 203 -8.88 6.64 -9.12
C ALA A 203 -8.89 7.78 -8.11
N ARG A 204 -8.96 9.01 -8.59
CA ARG A 204 -9.27 10.18 -7.77
C ARG A 204 -10.76 10.19 -7.45
N GLY A 205 -11.09 10.66 -6.27
CA GLY A 205 -12.45 10.80 -5.77
C GLY A 205 -12.62 10.17 -4.40
N ASP A 206 -13.55 10.72 -3.66
CA ASP A 206 -13.99 10.17 -2.39
C ASP A 206 -15.04 9.11 -2.66
N ALA A 207 -14.97 8.03 -1.93
CA ALA A 207 -15.98 6.99 -1.90
C ALA A 207 -16.24 6.67 -0.42
N ASP A 208 -17.21 7.38 0.15
CA ASP A 208 -17.47 7.39 1.59
C ASP A 208 -18.60 6.41 1.92
N GLY A 209 -18.22 5.18 2.16
CA GLY A 209 -19.14 4.19 2.68
C GLY A 209 -19.64 3.15 1.67
N PRO A 210 -20.33 2.11 2.20
CA PRO A 210 -20.67 0.91 1.44
C PRO A 210 -21.53 1.12 0.20
N GLN A 211 -22.42 2.13 0.18
CA GLN A 211 -23.29 2.42 -0.99
C GLN A 211 -22.46 2.93 -2.17
N GLN A 212 -21.52 3.85 -1.94
CA GLN A 212 -20.67 4.39 -2.99
C GLN A 212 -19.65 3.34 -3.46
N TRP A 213 -19.18 2.48 -2.55
CA TRP A 213 -18.31 1.36 -2.91
C TRP A 213 -19.03 0.33 -3.78
N ALA A 214 -20.30 0.01 -3.47
CA ALA A 214 -21.11 -0.89 -4.28
C ALA A 214 -21.26 -0.36 -5.71
N ALA A 215 -21.62 0.91 -5.87
CA ALA A 215 -21.75 1.55 -7.19
C ALA A 215 -20.41 1.52 -7.98
N LEU A 216 -19.28 1.77 -7.31
CA LEU A 216 -17.96 1.67 -7.93
C LEU A 216 -17.67 0.25 -8.41
N LEU A 217 -17.93 -0.73 -7.56
CA LEU A 217 -17.70 -2.15 -7.85
C LEU A 217 -18.60 -2.66 -8.97
N ASP A 218 -19.86 -2.28 -9.01
CA ASP A 218 -20.81 -2.62 -10.07
C ASP A 218 -20.31 -2.12 -11.42
N ARG A 219 -19.84 -0.88 -11.45
CA ARG A 219 -19.23 -0.32 -12.66
C ARG A 219 -18.01 -1.11 -13.12
N GLU A 220 -17.09 -1.43 -12.21
CA GLU A 220 -15.87 -2.18 -12.57
C GLU A 220 -16.19 -3.64 -12.96
N ARG A 221 -17.17 -4.27 -12.30
CA ARG A 221 -17.68 -5.60 -12.68
C ARG A 221 -18.27 -5.60 -14.06
N HIS A 222 -19.10 -4.61 -14.38
CA HIS A 222 -19.72 -4.47 -15.72
C HIS A 222 -18.66 -4.29 -16.80
N LEU A 223 -17.65 -3.44 -16.58
CA LEU A 223 -16.53 -3.23 -17.52
C LEU A 223 -15.70 -4.50 -17.76
N ALA A 224 -15.66 -5.39 -16.78
CA ALA A 224 -14.93 -6.64 -16.84
C ALA A 224 -15.75 -7.80 -17.45
N GLY A 225 -17.01 -7.58 -17.86
CA GLY A 225 -17.91 -8.62 -18.36
C GLY A 225 -18.24 -9.70 -17.32
N GLY A 226 -18.20 -9.37 -16.03
CA GLY A 226 -18.40 -10.33 -14.94
C GLY A 226 -19.88 -10.63 -14.66
N ASP A 227 -20.14 -11.84 -14.20
CA ASP A 227 -21.43 -12.34 -13.76
C ASP A 227 -21.84 -11.65 -12.43
N PRO A 228 -23.13 -11.35 -12.19
CA PRO A 228 -23.66 -10.72 -10.98
C PRO A 228 -23.66 -11.65 -9.75
N SER A 229 -22.60 -12.38 -9.49
CA SER A 229 -22.45 -13.20 -8.28
C SER A 229 -22.08 -12.33 -7.07
N ALA A 230 -22.58 -12.73 -5.89
CA ALA A 230 -22.16 -12.08 -4.64
C ALA A 230 -20.65 -12.30 -4.43
N GLU A 231 -19.92 -11.22 -4.24
CA GLU A 231 -18.46 -11.26 -4.05
C GLU A 231 -18.06 -10.57 -2.74
N ASP A 232 -17.03 -11.11 -2.10
CA ASP A 232 -16.45 -10.52 -0.89
C ASP A 232 -15.48 -9.37 -1.28
N VAL A 233 -15.65 -8.25 -0.58
CA VAL A 233 -14.82 -7.06 -0.73
C VAL A 233 -14.07 -6.80 0.58
N HIS A 234 -12.76 -6.90 0.55
CA HIS A 234 -11.92 -6.58 1.69
C HIS A 234 -11.54 -5.11 1.66
N VAL A 235 -11.97 -4.35 2.68
CA VAL A 235 -11.81 -2.90 2.76
C VAL A 235 -10.73 -2.54 3.77
N HIS A 236 -9.86 -1.59 3.43
CA HIS A 236 -8.87 -1.05 4.35
C HIS A 236 -8.73 0.47 4.17
N GLY A 237 -8.44 1.19 5.27
CA GLY A 237 -8.21 2.64 5.28
C GLY A 237 -9.47 3.49 5.40
N ALA A 238 -10.66 2.92 5.38
CA ALA A 238 -11.92 3.65 5.55
C ALA A 238 -12.11 4.06 7.03
N LYS A 239 -11.61 5.23 7.40
CA LYS A 239 -11.54 5.71 8.80
C LYS A 239 -12.90 5.78 9.48
N GLU A 240 -13.95 6.16 8.77
CA GLU A 240 -15.29 6.34 9.32
C GLU A 240 -16.08 5.03 9.40
N TRP A 241 -15.67 4.02 8.66
CA TRP A 241 -16.33 2.73 8.65
C TRP A 241 -15.78 1.81 9.75
N LYS A 242 -16.45 1.82 10.91
CA LYS A 242 -16.04 1.01 12.09
C LYS A 242 -16.68 -0.37 12.14
N THR A 243 -17.62 -0.66 11.25
CA THR A 243 -18.33 -1.93 11.20
C THR A 243 -17.41 -3.02 10.63
N SER A 244 -17.45 -4.22 11.20
CA SER A 244 -16.65 -5.35 10.72
C SER A 244 -17.12 -5.88 9.37
N THR A 245 -18.43 -5.81 9.10
CA THR A 245 -19.07 -6.31 7.87
C THR A 245 -20.30 -5.49 7.53
N ALA A 246 -20.51 -5.23 6.25
CA ALA A 246 -21.75 -4.64 5.71
C ALA A 246 -22.15 -5.37 4.42
N LYS A 247 -23.49 -5.42 4.15
CA LYS A 247 -24.02 -5.97 2.90
C LYS A 247 -24.82 -4.90 2.18
N VAL A 248 -24.48 -4.64 0.92
CA VAL A 248 -25.15 -3.65 0.07
C VAL A 248 -25.16 -4.19 -1.36
N ASP A 249 -26.33 -4.22 -2.00
CA ASP A 249 -26.53 -4.56 -3.41
C ASP A 249 -25.81 -5.83 -3.89
N GLY A 250 -25.85 -6.89 -3.03
CA GLY A 250 -25.20 -8.16 -3.32
C GLY A 250 -23.69 -8.21 -2.97
N TRP A 251 -23.08 -7.10 -2.60
CA TRP A 251 -21.70 -7.03 -2.12
C TRP A 251 -21.60 -7.28 -0.63
N THR A 252 -20.61 -8.05 -0.20
CA THR A 252 -20.26 -8.22 1.21
C THR A 252 -18.94 -7.54 1.51
N PHE A 253 -19.00 -6.39 2.17
CA PHE A 253 -17.83 -5.65 2.61
C PHE A 253 -17.32 -6.19 3.93
N ARG A 254 -16.04 -6.48 4.00
CA ARG A 254 -15.34 -6.94 5.21
C ARG A 254 -14.18 -6.01 5.52
N ASN A 255 -14.16 -5.46 6.72
CA ASN A 255 -13.02 -4.66 7.16
C ASN A 255 -11.79 -5.57 7.34
N LEU A 256 -10.70 -5.25 6.66
CA LEU A 256 -9.41 -5.87 6.93
C LEU A 256 -8.94 -5.41 8.31
N ALA A 257 -8.93 -6.34 9.25
CA ALA A 257 -8.50 -6.06 10.62
C ALA A 257 -7.13 -5.36 10.64
N ALA A 258 -7.04 -4.25 11.36
CA ALA A 258 -5.76 -3.60 11.62
C ALA A 258 -4.83 -4.58 12.37
N THR A 259 -3.51 -4.53 12.10
CA THR A 259 -2.55 -5.29 12.90
C THR A 259 -2.59 -4.75 14.33
N SER A 260 -2.92 -5.59 15.27
CA SER A 260 -2.82 -5.19 16.67
C SER A 260 -1.35 -5.03 17.05
N VAL A 261 -1.05 -3.89 17.64
CA VAL A 261 0.27 -3.57 18.20
C VAL A 261 0.05 -3.28 19.67
N GLU A 262 0.76 -3.96 20.53
CA GLU A 262 0.65 -3.72 21.99
C GLU A 262 0.99 -2.26 22.30
N GLY A 263 0.18 -1.61 23.12
CA GLY A 263 0.35 -0.19 23.47
C GLY A 263 -0.18 0.80 22.41
N LEU A 264 -0.87 0.31 21.37
CA LEU A 264 -1.58 1.15 20.41
C LEU A 264 -3.08 0.83 20.47
N ALA A 265 -3.87 1.74 21.02
CA ALA A 265 -5.32 1.57 21.06
C ALA A 265 -5.92 1.61 19.66
N SER A 266 -7.04 0.89 19.42
CA SER A 266 -7.68 0.84 18.09
C SER A 266 -8.09 2.24 17.58
N SER A 267 -8.52 3.14 18.46
CA SER A 267 -8.83 4.55 18.14
C SER A 267 -7.62 5.36 17.69
N GLU A 268 -6.43 4.95 18.11
CA GLU A 268 -5.16 5.62 17.80
C GLU A 268 -4.48 5.01 16.57
N ALA A 269 -4.95 3.85 16.10
CA ALA A 269 -4.36 3.14 14.97
C ALA A 269 -4.68 3.79 13.62
N ASP A 270 -5.76 4.56 13.50
CA ASP A 270 -6.23 5.14 12.23
C ASP A 270 -5.16 5.96 11.49
N PRO A 271 -4.40 6.88 12.12
CA PRO A 271 -3.34 7.62 11.44
C PRO A 271 -2.19 6.73 10.96
N PHE A 272 -2.06 5.53 11.51
CA PHE A 272 -0.99 4.58 11.21
C PHE A 272 -1.47 3.40 10.36
N ALA A 273 -2.75 3.35 9.96
CA ALA A 273 -3.34 2.21 9.25
C ALA A 273 -2.53 1.79 8.03
N MET A 274 -2.11 2.75 7.20
CA MET A 274 -1.28 2.50 6.04
C MET A 274 0.12 1.97 6.43
N ALA A 275 0.76 2.56 7.42
CA ALA A 275 2.08 2.14 7.90
C ALA A 275 2.04 0.72 8.51
N LEU A 276 0.96 0.39 9.22
CA LEU A 276 0.74 -0.92 9.83
C LEU A 276 0.58 -2.06 8.82
N CYS A 277 0.26 -1.77 7.56
CA CYS A 277 0.27 -2.79 6.51
C CYS A 277 1.65 -3.39 6.25
N ALA A 278 2.71 -2.73 6.70
CA ALA A 278 4.10 -3.19 6.54
C ALA A 278 4.60 -4.07 7.71
N LEU A 279 3.74 -4.39 8.68
CA LEU A 279 4.01 -5.37 9.73
C LEU A 279 3.83 -6.79 9.24
#